data_3677bc04f30889baedbec101d334c7d4
#
_entry.id   3677bc04f30889baedbec101d334c7d4
#
_cell.length_a   1.000
_cell.length_b   1.000
_cell.length_c   1.000
_cell.angle_alpha   90.00
_cell.angle_beta   90.00
_cell.angle_gamma   90.00
#
_symmetry.space_group_name_H-M   'P 1'
#
loop_
_entity.id
_entity.type
_entity.pdbx_description
1 polymer ?
#
loop_
_entity_poly.entity_id
_entity_poly.type
_entity_poly.pdbx_seq_one_letter_code
_entity_poly.pdbx_strand_id
1 'polypeptide(L)'
;MTAAVFARAYAVTMRPYLLFVSGATGLAGLALVPGVEPATVFPAGIVFFLSYGFGQALTDCFQLDTDSLSAPYRPMVQGVLDRRDVLLVSLLGLLVCGGVVVALHPMNAWLAGLAVIGLATYTWFKRRWWAGPIWNAAVVALLFLMGYAAGVGGSGNQAAFGLGLLGSLIAVFFGYANFVLTGYLKDISADRATGYRTLPVVFGLRTTRVVSDGCALLMLGGVVLAAQDILRTATGTSGAMVLGGALLVAGAGAAGLGQLRLRRVYSERNAFAAIVPVVHAYVLLLSGLAALAQPAWAIPLAGLYAAFVVVLRRRPMREQV
;
A
#
# COMPACT_ATOMS: atom_id res chain seq x y z
N MET A 1 15.78 -5.03 -27.59
CA MET A 1 16.11 -4.37 -26.30
C MET A 1 17.07 -5.25 -25.51
N THR A 2 18.11 -4.68 -24.86
CA THR A 2 18.98 -5.46 -23.97
C THR A 2 18.29 -5.76 -22.63
N ALA A 3 18.65 -6.87 -21.97
CA ALA A 3 18.09 -7.25 -20.67
C ALA A 3 18.27 -6.15 -19.60
N ALA A 4 19.41 -5.44 -19.61
CA ALA A 4 19.69 -4.35 -18.69
C ALA A 4 18.74 -3.15 -18.90
N VAL A 5 18.45 -2.78 -20.14
CA VAL A 5 17.50 -1.71 -20.47
C VAL A 5 16.10 -2.09 -20.04
N PHE A 6 15.69 -3.34 -20.30
CA PHE A 6 14.40 -3.86 -19.82
C PHE A 6 14.29 -3.79 -18.30
N ALA A 7 15.26 -4.36 -17.59
CA ALA A 7 15.23 -4.39 -16.12
C ALA A 7 15.13 -2.99 -15.50
N ARG A 8 15.89 -2.01 -16.04
CA ARG A 8 15.83 -0.62 -15.57
C ARG A 8 14.48 0.02 -15.83
N ALA A 9 13.92 -0.12 -17.03
CA ALA A 9 12.62 0.44 -17.40
C ALA A 9 11.48 -0.24 -16.61
N TYR A 10 11.57 -1.56 -16.41
CA TYR A 10 10.62 -2.31 -15.61
C TYR A 10 10.66 -1.88 -14.13
N ALA A 11 11.85 -1.67 -13.55
CA ALA A 11 11.99 -1.17 -12.19
C ALA A 11 11.34 0.22 -12.03
N VAL A 12 11.43 1.10 -13.02
CA VAL A 12 10.73 2.41 -13.01
C VAL A 12 9.21 2.20 -13.00
N THR A 13 8.69 1.24 -13.78
CA THR A 13 7.26 0.90 -13.85
C THR A 13 6.76 0.32 -12.54
N MET A 14 7.57 -0.44 -11.81
CA MET A 14 7.23 -0.97 -10.46
C MET A 14 7.05 0.13 -9.40
N ARG A 15 7.52 1.36 -9.65
CA ARG A 15 7.47 2.48 -8.69
C ARG A 15 8.09 2.11 -7.34
N PRO A 16 9.43 1.98 -7.23
CA PRO A 16 10.12 1.39 -6.07
C PRO A 16 9.75 1.98 -4.70
N TYR A 17 9.38 3.27 -4.63
CA TYR A 17 8.94 3.90 -3.40
C TYR A 17 7.59 3.35 -2.89
N LEU A 18 6.72 2.82 -3.77
CA LEU A 18 5.45 2.21 -3.38
C LEU A 18 5.58 0.76 -2.91
N LEU A 19 6.73 0.11 -3.14
CA LEU A 19 7.04 -1.21 -2.58
C LEU A 19 7.02 -1.19 -1.05
N PHE A 20 7.36 -0.04 -0.46
CA PHE A 20 7.29 0.16 1.00
C PHE A 20 5.86 0.16 1.54
N VAL A 21 4.87 0.51 0.73
CA VAL A 21 3.44 0.48 1.09
C VAL A 21 3.00 -0.97 1.32
N SER A 22 3.25 -1.86 0.36
CA SER A 22 2.89 -3.27 0.50
C SER A 22 3.76 -4.00 1.52
N GLY A 23 5.06 -3.67 1.58
CA GLY A 23 5.95 -4.19 2.59
C GLY A 23 5.47 -3.88 4.01
N ALA A 24 5.16 -2.60 4.30
CA ALA A 24 4.61 -2.21 5.60
C ALA A 24 3.26 -2.88 5.89
N THR A 25 2.41 -3.06 4.86
CA THR A 25 1.10 -3.71 5.01
C THR A 25 1.24 -5.17 5.42
N GLY A 26 2.02 -5.96 4.67
CA GLY A 26 2.21 -7.38 4.99
C GLY A 26 2.95 -7.61 6.30
N LEU A 27 3.99 -6.80 6.57
CA LEU A 27 4.72 -6.85 7.84
C LEU A 27 3.86 -6.45 9.05
N ALA A 28 2.93 -5.51 8.90
CA ALA A 28 1.98 -5.16 9.97
C ALA A 28 1.06 -6.34 10.32
N GLY A 29 0.59 -7.09 9.33
CA GLY A 29 -0.18 -8.32 9.57
C GLY A 29 0.65 -9.39 10.27
N LEU A 30 1.87 -9.64 9.76
CA LEU A 30 2.81 -10.61 10.31
C LEU A 30 3.18 -10.30 11.77
N ALA A 31 3.39 -9.03 12.09
CA ALA A 31 3.83 -8.57 13.41
C ALA A 31 2.80 -8.80 14.52
N LEU A 32 1.50 -8.90 14.19
CA LEU A 32 0.45 -9.16 15.19
C LEU A 32 0.51 -10.56 15.80
N VAL A 33 1.29 -11.46 15.20
CA VAL A 33 1.45 -12.82 15.71
C VAL A 33 2.74 -12.89 16.54
N PRO A 34 2.67 -13.25 17.84
CA PRO A 34 3.85 -13.39 18.68
C PRO A 34 4.72 -14.59 18.25
N GLY A 35 6.05 -14.46 18.44
CA GLY A 35 6.96 -15.59 18.27
C GLY A 35 7.22 -16.03 16.82
N VAL A 36 6.96 -15.15 15.83
CA VAL A 36 7.26 -15.46 14.43
C VAL A 36 8.77 -15.56 14.21
N GLU A 37 9.21 -16.68 13.68
CA GLU A 37 10.61 -16.95 13.43
C GLU A 37 11.17 -16.13 12.24
N PRO A 38 12.49 -15.77 12.26
CA PRO A 38 13.15 -15.10 11.14
C PRO A 38 13.01 -15.85 9.81
N ALA A 39 12.96 -17.18 9.84
CA ALA A 39 12.75 -18.03 8.67
C ALA A 39 11.41 -17.75 7.95
N THR A 40 10.41 -17.23 8.66
CA THR A 40 9.14 -16.76 8.09
C THR A 40 9.22 -15.27 7.72
N VAL A 41 9.82 -14.45 8.59
CA VAL A 41 9.83 -12.98 8.43
C VAL A 41 10.55 -12.55 7.15
N PHE A 42 11.73 -13.14 6.85
CA PHE A 42 12.51 -12.72 5.69
C PHE A 42 11.82 -13.03 4.35
N PRO A 43 11.39 -14.27 4.03
CA PRO A 43 10.73 -14.55 2.76
C PRO A 43 9.40 -13.81 2.65
N ALA A 44 8.59 -13.75 3.71
CA ALA A 44 7.36 -12.98 3.73
C ALA A 44 7.61 -11.49 3.46
N GLY A 45 8.58 -10.88 4.14
CA GLY A 45 8.95 -9.48 3.96
C GLY A 45 9.35 -9.16 2.52
N ILE A 46 10.20 -9.99 1.90
CA ILE A 46 10.64 -9.81 0.51
C ILE A 46 9.45 -9.85 -0.44
N VAL A 47 8.57 -10.86 -0.34
CA VAL A 47 7.44 -10.99 -1.28
C VAL A 47 6.37 -9.93 -1.06
N PHE A 48 6.10 -9.51 0.17
CA PHE A 48 5.22 -8.38 0.43
C PHE A 48 5.77 -7.08 -0.13
N PHE A 49 7.08 -6.86 -0.01
CA PHE A 49 7.74 -5.70 -0.57
C PHE A 49 7.64 -5.67 -2.10
N LEU A 50 7.87 -6.79 -2.79
CA LEU A 50 7.87 -6.86 -4.25
C LEU A 50 6.46 -6.92 -4.86
N SER A 51 5.47 -7.44 -4.15
CA SER A 51 4.12 -7.70 -4.68
C SER A 51 3.45 -6.44 -5.24
N TYR A 52 3.64 -5.27 -4.59
CA TYR A 52 3.11 -4.01 -5.11
C TYR A 52 3.66 -3.68 -6.49
N GLY A 53 4.98 -3.80 -6.66
CA GLY A 53 5.63 -3.48 -7.92
C GLY A 53 5.11 -4.32 -9.09
N PHE A 54 5.00 -5.64 -8.89
CA PHE A 54 4.43 -6.52 -9.89
C PHE A 54 2.95 -6.23 -10.15
N GLY A 55 2.16 -6.01 -9.10
CA GLY A 55 0.74 -5.63 -9.22
C GLY A 55 0.55 -4.29 -9.93
N GLN A 56 1.40 -3.31 -9.65
CA GLN A 56 1.35 -1.99 -10.28
C GLN A 56 1.71 -2.08 -11.77
N ALA A 57 2.79 -2.77 -12.11
CA ALA A 57 3.19 -2.97 -13.51
C ALA A 57 2.12 -3.74 -14.29
N LEU A 58 1.46 -4.73 -13.66
CA LEU A 58 0.34 -5.46 -14.24
C LEU A 58 -0.84 -4.53 -14.53
N THR A 59 -1.26 -3.70 -13.57
CA THR A 59 -2.41 -2.79 -13.76
C THR A 59 -2.14 -1.70 -14.80
N ASP A 60 -0.90 -1.21 -14.90
CA ASP A 60 -0.49 -0.24 -15.90
C ASP A 60 -0.67 -0.79 -17.35
N CYS A 61 -0.57 -2.12 -17.56
CA CYS A 61 -0.86 -2.75 -18.85
C CYS A 61 -2.31 -2.53 -19.35
N PHE A 62 -3.25 -2.23 -18.43
CA PHE A 62 -4.67 -2.06 -18.74
C PHE A 62 -5.14 -0.61 -18.65
N GLN A 63 -4.22 0.35 -18.42
CA GLN A 63 -4.50 1.77 -18.25
C GLN A 63 -3.70 2.66 -19.21
N LEU A 64 -3.17 2.12 -20.32
CA LEU A 64 -2.35 2.86 -21.27
C LEU A 64 -3.05 4.05 -21.90
N ASP A 65 -4.37 3.98 -22.09
CA ASP A 65 -5.20 5.08 -22.60
C ASP A 65 -5.16 6.29 -21.65
N THR A 66 -5.40 6.10 -20.37
CA THR A 66 -5.33 7.17 -19.36
C THR A 66 -3.89 7.63 -19.14
N ASP A 67 -2.95 6.68 -19.06
CA ASP A 67 -1.54 6.94 -18.83
C ASP A 67 -0.89 7.76 -19.96
N SER A 68 -1.35 7.61 -21.21
CA SER A 68 -0.88 8.42 -22.33
C SER A 68 -1.18 9.92 -22.16
N LEU A 69 -2.22 10.25 -21.38
CA LEU A 69 -2.61 11.63 -21.10
C LEU A 69 -2.03 12.14 -19.77
N SER A 70 -2.07 11.32 -18.71
CA SER A 70 -1.67 11.74 -17.36
C SER A 70 -0.19 11.51 -17.05
N ALA A 71 0.45 10.54 -17.69
CA ALA A 71 1.81 10.11 -17.39
C ALA A 71 2.59 9.70 -18.67
N PRO A 72 2.74 10.60 -19.68
CA PRO A 72 3.35 10.28 -20.96
C PRO A 72 4.83 9.86 -20.86
N TYR A 73 5.46 10.08 -19.72
CA TYR A 73 6.84 9.68 -19.43
C TYR A 73 7.00 8.20 -19.06
N ARG A 74 5.89 7.45 -18.91
CA ARG A 74 5.96 6.02 -18.52
C ARG A 74 6.58 5.17 -19.62
N PRO A 75 7.46 4.19 -19.29
CA PRO A 75 8.18 3.39 -20.27
C PRO A 75 7.29 2.65 -21.28
N MET A 76 6.10 2.15 -20.86
CA MET A 76 5.16 1.51 -21.78
C MET A 76 4.48 2.52 -22.72
N VAL A 77 4.16 3.73 -22.23
CA VAL A 77 3.58 4.80 -23.06
C VAL A 77 4.58 5.28 -24.10
N GLN A 78 5.87 5.34 -23.74
CA GLN A 78 6.96 5.71 -24.64
C GLN A 78 7.39 4.59 -25.60
N GLY A 79 6.79 3.40 -25.51
CA GLY A 79 7.18 2.24 -26.33
C GLY A 79 8.55 1.63 -25.97
N VAL A 80 9.13 2.01 -24.82
CA VAL A 80 10.39 1.43 -24.32
C VAL A 80 10.17 0.00 -23.80
N LEU A 81 8.99 -0.25 -23.23
CA LEU A 81 8.58 -1.58 -22.78
C LEU A 81 7.39 -2.07 -23.60
N ASP A 82 7.47 -3.33 -24.07
CA ASP A 82 6.33 -4.00 -24.68
C ASP A 82 5.33 -4.43 -23.59
N ARG A 83 4.04 -4.18 -23.83
CA ARG A 83 2.95 -4.54 -22.92
C ARG A 83 2.94 -6.02 -22.57
N ARG A 84 3.23 -6.89 -23.57
CA ARG A 84 3.22 -8.36 -23.39
C ARG A 84 4.32 -8.81 -22.44
N ASP A 85 5.51 -8.25 -22.59
CA ASP A 85 6.65 -8.59 -21.74
C ASP A 85 6.41 -8.14 -20.30
N VAL A 86 5.88 -6.92 -20.10
CA VAL A 86 5.50 -6.41 -18.77
C VAL A 86 4.44 -7.30 -18.13
N LEU A 87 3.41 -7.71 -18.89
CA LEU A 87 2.35 -8.59 -18.41
C LEU A 87 2.91 -9.94 -17.95
N LEU A 88 3.76 -10.58 -18.78
CA LEU A 88 4.36 -11.88 -18.46
C LEU A 88 5.23 -11.80 -17.20
N VAL A 89 6.14 -10.82 -17.12
CA VAL A 89 7.03 -10.66 -15.96
C VAL A 89 6.23 -10.35 -14.69
N SER A 90 5.19 -9.52 -14.79
CA SER A 90 4.34 -9.20 -13.65
C SER A 90 3.54 -10.41 -13.15
N LEU A 91 2.97 -11.19 -14.05
CA LEU A 91 2.24 -12.43 -13.69
C LEU A 91 3.17 -13.46 -13.05
N LEU A 92 4.36 -13.67 -13.62
CA LEU A 92 5.34 -14.59 -13.06
C LEU A 92 5.82 -14.11 -11.67
N GLY A 93 6.08 -12.81 -11.52
CA GLY A 93 6.46 -12.23 -10.23
C GLY A 93 5.38 -12.39 -9.17
N LEU A 94 4.11 -12.13 -9.51
CA LEU A 94 2.97 -12.34 -8.59
C LEU A 94 2.76 -13.83 -8.27
N LEU A 95 2.97 -14.73 -9.23
CA LEU A 95 2.89 -16.17 -9.01
C LEU A 95 3.96 -16.64 -8.01
N VAL A 96 5.21 -16.15 -8.15
CA VAL A 96 6.29 -16.45 -7.21
C VAL A 96 5.96 -15.90 -5.81
N CYS A 97 5.54 -14.63 -5.73
CA CYS A 97 5.12 -14.03 -4.46
C CYS A 97 3.97 -14.82 -3.80
N GLY A 98 2.95 -15.18 -4.59
CA GLY A 98 1.82 -15.98 -4.12
C GLY A 98 2.25 -17.38 -3.66
N GLY A 99 3.12 -18.03 -4.42
CA GLY A 99 3.67 -19.36 -4.06
C GLY A 99 4.38 -19.36 -2.72
N VAL A 100 5.21 -18.33 -2.46
CA VAL A 100 5.91 -18.19 -1.17
C VAL A 100 4.92 -18.01 -0.01
N VAL A 101 3.94 -17.11 -0.11
CA VAL A 101 2.99 -16.90 0.99
C VAL A 101 2.08 -18.11 1.21
N VAL A 102 1.75 -18.88 0.16
CA VAL A 102 1.00 -20.13 0.27
C VAL A 102 1.83 -21.21 0.97
N ALA A 103 3.13 -21.29 0.67
CA ALA A 103 4.04 -22.20 1.37
C ALA A 103 4.18 -21.86 2.87
N LEU A 104 4.03 -20.58 3.24
CA LEU A 104 4.04 -20.17 4.65
C LEU A 104 2.74 -20.52 5.39
N HIS A 105 1.58 -20.49 4.72
CA HIS A 105 0.30 -20.91 5.31
C HIS A 105 -0.76 -21.22 4.23
N PRO A 106 -1.44 -22.39 4.26
CA PRO A 106 -2.39 -22.79 3.22
C PRO A 106 -3.58 -21.84 3.00
N MET A 107 -4.03 -21.12 4.04
CA MET A 107 -5.08 -20.10 3.94
C MET A 107 -4.73 -19.01 2.90
N ASN A 108 -3.45 -18.77 2.70
CA ASN A 108 -2.97 -17.78 1.73
C ASN A 108 -3.31 -18.15 0.29
N ALA A 109 -3.62 -19.40 -0.02
CA ALA A 109 -4.10 -19.79 -1.35
C ALA A 109 -5.45 -19.11 -1.67
N TRP A 110 -6.37 -19.10 -0.71
CA TRP A 110 -7.66 -18.42 -0.85
C TRP A 110 -7.51 -16.89 -0.90
N LEU A 111 -6.70 -16.33 0.01
CA LEU A 111 -6.46 -14.89 0.06
C LEU A 111 -5.78 -14.40 -1.22
N ALA A 112 -4.79 -15.13 -1.74
CA ALA A 112 -4.12 -14.83 -2.99
C ALA A 112 -5.06 -14.95 -4.20
N GLY A 113 -5.92 -15.99 -4.22
CA GLY A 113 -6.94 -16.14 -5.25
C GLY A 113 -7.89 -14.95 -5.30
N LEU A 114 -8.38 -14.50 -4.15
CA LEU A 114 -9.23 -13.29 -4.04
C LEU A 114 -8.47 -12.03 -4.47
N ALA A 115 -7.19 -11.89 -4.11
CA ALA A 115 -6.37 -10.76 -4.52
C ALA A 115 -6.15 -10.72 -6.04
N VAL A 116 -5.94 -11.89 -6.68
CA VAL A 116 -5.84 -11.99 -8.15
C VAL A 116 -7.14 -11.54 -8.81
N ILE A 117 -8.30 -12.00 -8.33
CA ILE A 117 -9.62 -11.56 -8.83
C ILE A 117 -9.76 -10.05 -8.65
N GLY A 118 -9.38 -9.52 -7.47
CA GLY A 118 -9.43 -8.09 -7.17
C GLY A 118 -8.57 -7.26 -8.12
N LEU A 119 -7.33 -7.67 -8.37
CA LEU A 119 -6.41 -7.02 -9.30
C LEU A 119 -6.90 -7.09 -10.75
N ALA A 120 -7.34 -8.26 -11.20
CA ALA A 120 -7.83 -8.46 -12.57
C ALA A 120 -9.05 -7.60 -12.89
N THR A 121 -9.91 -7.35 -11.88
CA THR A 121 -11.14 -6.58 -12.03
C THR A 121 -10.99 -5.10 -11.68
N TYR A 122 -9.87 -4.67 -11.07
CA TYR A 122 -9.67 -3.30 -10.58
C TYR A 122 -9.88 -2.23 -11.65
N THR A 123 -9.23 -2.37 -12.81
CA THR A 123 -9.35 -1.38 -13.89
C THR A 123 -10.77 -1.31 -14.44
N TRP A 124 -11.47 -2.45 -14.50
CA TRP A 124 -12.87 -2.49 -14.90
C TRP A 124 -13.76 -1.72 -13.92
N PHE A 125 -13.57 -1.89 -12.61
CA PHE A 125 -14.27 -1.14 -11.57
C PHE A 125 -13.90 0.34 -11.58
N LYS A 126 -12.62 0.69 -11.67
CA LYS A 126 -12.14 2.07 -11.75
C LYS A 126 -12.80 2.83 -12.91
N ARG A 127 -13.04 2.17 -14.06
CA ARG A 127 -13.71 2.79 -15.21
C ARG A 127 -15.19 3.05 -14.97
N ARG A 128 -15.90 2.17 -14.28
CA ARG A 128 -17.36 2.16 -14.20
C ARG A 128 -17.90 2.61 -12.87
N TRP A 129 -17.13 2.55 -11.83
CA TRP A 129 -17.57 2.72 -10.46
C TRP A 129 -16.71 3.70 -9.69
N TRP A 130 -17.31 4.74 -9.14
CA TRP A 130 -16.63 5.77 -8.36
C TRP A 130 -15.97 5.25 -7.07
N ALA A 131 -16.38 4.10 -6.58
CA ALA A 131 -15.82 3.47 -5.38
C ALA A 131 -14.59 2.58 -5.66
N GLY A 132 -13.85 2.81 -6.75
CA GLY A 132 -12.57 2.18 -7.04
C GLY A 132 -11.58 2.15 -5.88
N PRO A 133 -11.45 3.21 -5.04
CA PRO A 133 -10.61 3.21 -3.85
C PRO A 133 -10.98 2.12 -2.84
N ILE A 134 -12.28 1.86 -2.63
CA ILE A 134 -12.78 0.80 -1.75
C ILE A 134 -12.37 -0.58 -2.30
N TRP A 135 -12.53 -0.79 -3.62
CA TRP A 135 -12.15 -2.04 -4.26
C TRP A 135 -10.67 -2.33 -4.11
N ASN A 136 -9.83 -1.34 -4.39
CA ASN A 136 -8.37 -1.50 -4.28
C ASN A 136 -7.90 -1.65 -2.82
N ALA A 137 -8.54 -0.97 -1.89
CA ALA A 137 -8.29 -1.13 -0.46
C ALA A 137 -8.62 -2.54 0.03
N ALA A 138 -9.68 -3.17 -0.50
CA ALA A 138 -10.01 -4.56 -0.18
C ALA A 138 -8.89 -5.52 -0.65
N VAL A 139 -8.31 -5.30 -1.84
CA VAL A 139 -7.17 -6.10 -2.32
C VAL A 139 -5.95 -5.96 -1.39
N VAL A 140 -5.67 -4.74 -0.92
CA VAL A 140 -4.53 -4.50 0.00
C VAL A 140 -4.83 -5.02 1.41
N ALA A 141 -6.07 -5.02 1.85
CA ALA A 141 -6.48 -5.68 3.10
C ALA A 141 -6.23 -7.20 3.05
N LEU A 142 -6.41 -7.84 1.89
CA LEU A 142 -6.03 -9.26 1.72
C LEU A 142 -4.52 -9.47 1.91
N LEU A 143 -3.68 -8.54 1.46
CA LEU A 143 -2.23 -8.63 1.66
C LEU A 143 -1.86 -8.56 3.16
N PHE A 144 -2.53 -7.71 3.94
CA PHE A 144 -2.38 -7.66 5.38
C PHE A 144 -2.80 -8.99 6.05
N LEU A 145 -3.93 -9.56 5.61
CA LEU A 145 -4.40 -10.86 6.11
C LEU A 145 -3.47 -12.02 5.72
N MET A 146 -2.84 -11.95 4.53
CA MET A 146 -1.81 -12.91 4.15
C MET A 146 -0.59 -12.84 5.08
N GLY A 147 -0.19 -11.62 5.49
CA GLY A 147 0.86 -11.43 6.48
C GLY A 147 0.51 -12.05 7.82
N TYR A 148 -0.71 -11.81 8.30
CA TYR A 148 -1.21 -12.40 9.53
C TYR A 148 -1.25 -13.93 9.46
N ALA A 149 -1.79 -14.51 8.38
CA ALA A 149 -1.84 -15.95 8.18
C ALA A 149 -0.43 -16.58 8.11
N ALA A 150 0.51 -15.93 7.40
CA ALA A 150 1.91 -16.37 7.37
C ALA A 150 2.55 -16.37 8.77
N GLY A 151 2.23 -15.38 9.61
CA GLY A 151 2.67 -15.33 11.01
C GLY A 151 2.10 -16.51 11.82
N VAL A 152 0.83 -16.82 11.67
CA VAL A 152 0.20 -17.99 12.32
C VAL A 152 0.90 -19.28 11.90
N GLY A 153 1.18 -19.46 10.61
CA GLY A 153 1.92 -20.63 10.12
C GLY A 153 3.34 -20.73 10.66
N GLY A 154 4.05 -19.60 10.73
CA GLY A 154 5.44 -19.55 11.17
C GLY A 154 5.66 -19.59 12.69
N SER A 155 4.61 -19.37 13.49
CA SER A 155 4.70 -19.42 14.97
C SER A 155 4.09 -20.66 15.58
N GLY A 156 3.30 -21.44 14.80
CA GLY A 156 2.50 -22.53 15.32
C GLY A 156 1.35 -22.10 16.25
N ASN A 157 1.11 -20.80 16.41
CA ASN A 157 0.03 -20.28 17.23
C ASN A 157 -1.32 -20.38 16.53
N GLN A 158 -2.40 -20.46 17.34
CA GLN A 158 -3.74 -20.38 16.77
C GLN A 158 -4.08 -18.93 16.35
N ALA A 159 -4.83 -18.80 15.27
CA ALA A 159 -5.34 -17.50 14.84
C ALA A 159 -6.27 -16.91 15.91
N ALA A 160 -5.98 -15.72 16.39
CA ALA A 160 -6.79 -15.00 17.36
C ALA A 160 -7.43 -13.77 16.70
N PHE A 161 -8.76 -13.70 16.74
CA PHE A 161 -9.50 -12.53 16.28
C PHE A 161 -9.69 -11.57 17.47
N GLY A 162 -8.74 -10.62 17.60
CA GLY A 162 -8.76 -9.58 18.62
C GLY A 162 -9.00 -8.18 18.05
N LEU A 163 -9.14 -7.21 18.97
CA LEU A 163 -9.29 -5.80 18.60
C LEU A 163 -8.05 -5.27 17.88
N GLY A 164 -6.86 -5.82 18.16
CA GLY A 164 -5.61 -5.49 17.47
C GLY A 164 -5.66 -5.83 15.99
N LEU A 165 -6.17 -7.02 15.63
CA LEU A 165 -6.36 -7.43 14.24
C LEU A 165 -7.42 -6.57 13.55
N LEU A 166 -8.58 -6.38 14.18
CA LEU A 166 -9.67 -5.57 13.63
C LEU A 166 -9.24 -4.11 13.42
N GLY A 167 -8.62 -3.49 14.42
CA GLY A 167 -8.14 -2.11 14.34
C GLY A 167 -7.09 -1.93 13.24
N SER A 168 -6.13 -2.86 13.14
CA SER A 168 -5.12 -2.83 12.08
C SER A 168 -5.73 -3.02 10.68
N LEU A 169 -6.74 -3.89 10.54
CA LEU A 169 -7.45 -4.11 9.28
C LEU A 169 -8.22 -2.85 8.85
N ILE A 170 -8.89 -2.16 9.79
CA ILE A 170 -9.54 -0.87 9.57
C ILE A 170 -8.51 0.17 9.13
N ALA A 171 -7.37 0.25 9.82
CA ALA A 171 -6.31 1.20 9.49
C ALA A 171 -5.74 0.95 8.08
N VAL A 172 -5.47 -0.29 7.72
CA VAL A 172 -5.01 -0.69 6.37
C VAL A 172 -6.05 -0.32 5.32
N PHE A 173 -7.29 -0.74 5.52
CA PHE A 173 -8.35 -0.55 4.54
C PHE A 173 -8.60 0.94 4.25
N PHE A 174 -8.90 1.72 5.27
CA PHE A 174 -9.22 3.14 5.09
C PHE A 174 -8.00 4.00 4.78
N GLY A 175 -6.84 3.64 5.31
CA GLY A 175 -5.57 4.30 4.95
C GLY A 175 -5.23 4.13 3.48
N TYR A 176 -5.38 2.91 2.95
CA TYR A 176 -5.12 2.66 1.54
C TYR A 176 -6.22 3.22 0.63
N ALA A 177 -7.49 3.16 1.05
CA ALA A 177 -8.58 3.84 0.33
C ALA A 177 -8.32 5.35 0.20
N ASN A 178 -7.85 6.00 1.28
CA ASN A 178 -7.46 7.40 1.26
C ASN A 178 -6.30 7.68 0.31
N PHE A 179 -5.28 6.82 0.31
CA PHE A 179 -4.15 6.92 -0.61
C PHE A 179 -4.59 6.84 -2.08
N VAL A 180 -5.40 5.85 -2.45
CA VAL A 180 -5.91 5.70 -3.82
C VAL A 180 -6.81 6.88 -4.21
N LEU A 181 -7.70 7.31 -3.31
CA LEU A 181 -8.61 8.41 -3.53
C LEU A 181 -7.86 9.73 -3.78
N THR A 182 -6.85 10.02 -2.97
CA THR A 182 -6.02 11.22 -3.16
C THR A 182 -5.17 11.11 -4.43
N GLY A 183 -4.72 9.89 -4.79
CA GLY A 183 -4.04 9.61 -6.05
C GLY A 183 -4.85 9.95 -7.29
N TYR A 184 -6.18 9.80 -7.27
CA TYR A 184 -7.04 10.15 -8.40
C TYR A 184 -7.12 11.66 -8.67
N LEU A 185 -6.75 12.51 -7.72
CA LEU A 185 -6.81 13.96 -7.88
C LEU A 185 -5.82 14.50 -8.90
N LYS A 186 -4.78 13.76 -9.23
CA LYS A 186 -3.79 14.17 -10.25
C LYS A 186 -4.21 13.80 -11.68
N ASP A 187 -5.22 12.93 -11.83
CA ASP A 187 -5.59 12.30 -13.10
C ASP A 187 -7.03 12.69 -13.55
N ILE A 188 -7.68 13.71 -12.97
CA ILE A 188 -9.11 14.03 -13.18
C ILE A 188 -9.42 14.32 -14.65
N SER A 189 -8.59 15.11 -15.32
CA SER A 189 -8.78 15.46 -16.73
C SER A 189 -8.59 14.25 -17.65
N ALA A 190 -7.55 13.45 -17.40
CA ALA A 190 -7.27 12.23 -18.15
C ALA A 190 -8.36 11.16 -17.92
N ASP A 191 -8.75 10.94 -16.66
CA ASP A 191 -9.83 10.02 -16.29
C ASP A 191 -11.15 10.43 -16.98
N ARG A 192 -11.48 11.72 -17.00
CA ARG A 192 -12.66 12.23 -17.68
C ARG A 192 -12.60 12.05 -19.18
N ALA A 193 -11.45 12.34 -19.80
CA ALA A 193 -11.26 12.23 -21.25
C ALA A 193 -11.34 10.77 -21.74
N THR A 194 -10.95 9.81 -20.88
CA THR A 194 -10.96 8.37 -21.20
C THR A 194 -12.17 7.61 -20.64
N GLY A 195 -13.16 8.34 -20.11
CA GLY A 195 -14.44 7.78 -19.65
C GLY A 195 -14.39 7.06 -18.31
N TYR A 196 -13.34 7.29 -17.48
CA TYR A 196 -13.28 6.74 -16.12
C TYR A 196 -14.23 7.51 -15.19
N ARG A 197 -14.94 6.79 -14.36
CA ARG A 197 -15.93 7.34 -13.42
C ARG A 197 -15.39 7.38 -11.99
N THR A 198 -14.18 7.89 -11.83
CA THR A 198 -13.57 8.04 -10.51
C THR A 198 -14.35 9.04 -9.63
N LEU A 199 -14.22 8.92 -8.30
CA LEU A 199 -14.98 9.75 -7.36
C LEU A 199 -14.80 11.26 -7.62
N PRO A 200 -13.58 11.79 -7.85
CA PRO A 200 -13.42 13.22 -8.17
C PRO A 200 -14.03 13.62 -9.53
N VAL A 201 -14.07 12.70 -10.51
CA VAL A 201 -14.72 12.97 -11.81
C VAL A 201 -16.23 13.07 -11.67
N VAL A 202 -16.86 12.17 -10.87
CA VAL A 202 -18.33 12.09 -10.72
C VAL A 202 -18.86 13.14 -9.74
N PHE A 203 -18.20 13.30 -8.57
CA PHE A 203 -18.73 14.09 -7.46
C PHE A 203 -17.91 15.36 -7.16
N GLY A 204 -16.81 15.57 -7.88
CA GLY A 204 -15.97 16.75 -7.74
C GLY A 204 -15.08 16.76 -6.49
N LEU A 205 -14.26 17.82 -6.39
CA LEU A 205 -13.22 17.94 -5.36
C LEU A 205 -13.78 18.07 -3.93
N ARG A 206 -14.93 18.74 -3.75
CA ARG A 206 -15.51 18.93 -2.40
C ARG A 206 -15.90 17.62 -1.77
N THR A 207 -16.64 16.77 -2.48
CA THR A 207 -17.06 15.45 -2.02
C THR A 207 -15.83 14.55 -1.80
N THR A 208 -14.86 14.60 -2.71
CA THR A 208 -13.62 13.84 -2.59
C THR A 208 -12.86 14.19 -1.29
N ARG A 209 -12.79 15.46 -0.92
CA ARG A 209 -12.17 15.89 0.34
C ARG A 209 -12.89 15.34 1.57
N VAL A 210 -14.23 15.43 1.60
CA VAL A 210 -15.03 14.92 2.73
C VAL A 210 -14.85 13.42 2.89
N VAL A 211 -14.88 12.66 1.80
CA VAL A 211 -14.64 11.20 1.83
C VAL A 211 -13.21 10.89 2.28
N SER A 212 -12.21 11.65 1.80
CA SER A 212 -10.82 11.52 2.24
C SER A 212 -10.65 11.81 3.72
N ASP A 213 -11.28 12.88 4.26
CA ASP A 213 -11.27 13.20 5.69
C ASP A 213 -11.88 12.04 6.50
N GLY A 214 -13.00 11.46 6.05
CA GLY A 214 -13.62 10.28 6.65
C GLY A 214 -12.70 9.06 6.66
N CYS A 215 -12.04 8.77 5.55
CA CYS A 215 -11.06 7.68 5.47
C CYS A 215 -9.88 7.90 6.42
N ALA A 216 -9.35 9.12 6.51
CA ALA A 216 -8.25 9.44 7.42
C ALA A 216 -8.65 9.29 8.89
N LEU A 217 -9.86 9.71 9.27
CA LEU A 217 -10.39 9.54 10.63
C LEU A 217 -10.57 8.05 10.98
N LEU A 218 -11.14 7.25 10.08
CA LEU A 218 -11.32 5.81 10.28
C LEU A 218 -9.98 5.08 10.35
N MET A 219 -9.00 5.47 9.53
CA MET A 219 -7.63 4.94 9.61
C MET A 219 -7.03 5.22 10.99
N LEU A 220 -7.10 6.47 11.48
CA LEU A 220 -6.55 6.83 12.79
C LEU A 220 -7.31 6.15 13.93
N GLY A 221 -8.63 6.03 13.84
CA GLY A 221 -9.46 5.27 14.79
C GLY A 221 -9.04 3.80 14.86
N GLY A 222 -8.80 3.18 13.69
CA GLY A 222 -8.27 1.81 13.60
C GLY A 222 -6.90 1.67 14.24
N VAL A 223 -5.99 2.64 14.01
CA VAL A 223 -4.67 2.67 14.65
C VAL A 223 -4.78 2.75 16.17
N VAL A 224 -5.64 3.63 16.69
CA VAL A 224 -5.86 3.77 18.13
C VAL A 224 -6.39 2.47 18.72
N LEU A 225 -7.39 1.86 18.09
CA LEU A 225 -7.95 0.58 18.51
C LEU A 225 -6.90 -0.54 18.55
N ALA A 226 -6.09 -0.65 17.50
CA ALA A 226 -5.02 -1.64 17.42
C ALA A 226 -3.93 -1.39 18.47
N ALA A 227 -3.47 -0.14 18.60
CA ALA A 227 -2.42 0.21 19.56
C ALA A 227 -2.86 -0.03 21.00
N GLN A 228 -4.12 0.29 21.36
CA GLN A 228 -4.66 0.01 22.70
C GLN A 228 -4.65 -1.49 23.02
N ASP A 229 -5.05 -2.34 22.08
CA ASP A 229 -5.08 -3.78 22.29
C ASP A 229 -3.66 -4.36 22.42
N ILE A 230 -2.74 -3.94 21.55
CA ILE A 230 -1.33 -4.36 21.59
C ILE A 230 -0.68 -3.94 22.92
N LEU A 231 -0.92 -2.70 23.39
CA LEU A 231 -0.33 -2.19 24.63
C LEU A 231 -0.92 -2.85 25.89
N ARG A 232 -2.16 -3.33 25.85
CA ARG A 232 -2.77 -4.10 26.97
C ARG A 232 -2.11 -5.45 27.17
N THR A 233 -1.60 -6.06 26.11
CA THR A 233 -0.94 -7.36 26.13
C THR A 233 0.57 -7.29 26.33
N ALA A 234 1.15 -6.08 26.19
CA ALA A 234 2.57 -5.85 26.33
C ALA A 234 3.03 -5.88 27.80
N THR A 235 4.11 -6.60 28.06
CA THR A 235 4.75 -6.66 29.39
C THR A 235 5.90 -5.65 29.46
N GLY A 236 5.66 -4.49 30.10
CA GLY A 236 6.68 -3.45 30.32
C GLY A 236 6.84 -2.48 29.13
N THR A 237 7.52 -1.36 29.41
CA THR A 237 7.91 -0.36 28.41
C THR A 237 9.37 -0.52 28.04
N SER A 238 9.68 -0.67 26.76
CA SER A 238 11.06 -0.68 26.24
C SER A 238 11.31 0.55 25.38
N GLY A 239 12.58 0.94 25.18
CA GLY A 239 12.95 2.01 24.23
C GLY A 239 12.43 1.74 22.80
N ALA A 240 12.28 0.47 22.42
CA ALA A 240 11.69 0.04 21.15
C ALA A 240 10.20 0.40 21.05
N MET A 241 9.44 0.27 22.15
CA MET A 241 8.02 0.70 22.19
C MET A 241 7.88 2.22 22.08
N VAL A 242 8.81 2.97 22.68
CA VAL A 242 8.87 4.43 22.51
C VAL A 242 9.09 4.80 21.05
N LEU A 243 9.98 4.09 20.34
CA LEU A 243 10.19 4.31 18.91
C LEU A 243 8.94 3.98 18.10
N GLY A 244 8.24 2.86 18.41
CA GLY A 244 6.95 2.53 17.78
C GLY A 244 5.90 3.63 18.00
N GLY A 245 5.79 4.15 19.21
CA GLY A 245 4.92 5.29 19.53
C GLY A 245 5.29 6.56 18.78
N ALA A 246 6.59 6.86 18.65
CA ALA A 246 7.08 8.00 17.88
C ALA A 246 6.72 7.88 16.38
N LEU A 247 6.82 6.68 15.79
CA LEU A 247 6.37 6.43 14.41
C LEU A 247 4.86 6.67 14.26
N LEU A 248 4.04 6.25 15.24
CA LEU A 248 2.59 6.50 15.23
C LEU A 248 2.28 8.00 15.29
N VAL A 249 2.92 8.74 16.19
CA VAL A 249 2.74 10.21 16.32
C VAL A 249 3.15 10.92 15.03
N ALA A 250 4.31 10.56 14.46
CA ALA A 250 4.77 11.11 13.19
C ALA A 250 3.79 10.78 12.04
N GLY A 251 3.26 9.55 12.02
CA GLY A 251 2.26 9.11 11.05
C GLY A 251 0.94 9.88 11.18
N ALA A 252 0.44 10.09 12.39
CA ALA A 252 -0.75 10.91 12.64
C ALA A 252 -0.53 12.37 12.21
N GLY A 253 0.64 12.93 12.50
CA GLY A 253 1.03 14.26 12.03
C GLY A 253 1.07 14.36 10.50
N ALA A 254 1.62 13.33 9.83
CA ALA A 254 1.63 13.25 8.36
C ALA A 254 0.21 13.12 7.79
N ALA A 255 -0.68 12.34 8.42
CA ALA A 255 -2.08 12.25 8.03
C ALA A 255 -2.78 13.63 8.12
N GLY A 256 -2.65 14.31 9.25
CA GLY A 256 -3.17 15.67 9.43
C GLY A 256 -2.63 16.66 8.38
N LEU A 257 -1.32 16.62 8.12
CA LEU A 257 -0.71 17.43 7.08
C LEU A 257 -1.28 17.14 5.68
N GLY A 258 -1.51 15.86 5.36
CA GLY A 258 -2.14 15.43 4.11
C GLY A 258 -3.52 16.06 3.94
N GLN A 259 -4.37 15.96 4.96
CA GLN A 259 -5.72 16.53 4.93
C GLN A 259 -5.72 18.09 4.86
N LEU A 260 -4.81 18.74 5.59
CA LEU A 260 -4.65 20.20 5.51
C LEU A 260 -4.22 20.65 4.10
N ARG A 261 -3.28 19.92 3.47
CA ARG A 261 -2.84 20.21 2.09
C ARG A 261 -3.93 19.91 1.08
N LEU A 262 -4.72 18.86 1.30
CA LEU A 262 -5.83 18.49 0.44
C LEU A 262 -6.88 19.61 0.33
N ARG A 263 -7.11 20.37 1.39
CA ARG A 263 -7.99 21.55 1.37
C ARG A 263 -7.50 22.66 0.42
N ARG A 264 -6.20 22.68 0.09
CA ARG A 264 -5.56 23.64 -0.82
C ARG A 264 -5.37 23.12 -2.25
N VAL A 265 -5.88 21.92 -2.55
CA VAL A 265 -5.84 21.36 -3.91
C VAL A 265 -6.98 21.95 -4.73
N TYR A 266 -6.67 22.84 -5.65
CA TYR A 266 -7.63 23.45 -6.58
C TYR A 266 -7.46 22.94 -8.01
N SER A 267 -6.35 22.26 -8.30
CA SER A 267 -6.01 21.71 -9.61
C SER A 267 -5.19 20.42 -9.47
N GLU A 268 -5.14 19.64 -10.53
CA GLU A 268 -4.33 18.43 -10.63
C GLU A 268 -2.86 18.67 -10.32
N ARG A 269 -2.30 19.80 -10.78
CA ARG A 269 -0.89 20.18 -10.54
C ARG A 269 -0.54 20.29 -9.06
N ASN A 270 -1.51 20.62 -8.21
CA ASN A 270 -1.29 20.78 -6.78
C ASN A 270 -1.59 19.51 -5.97
N ALA A 271 -2.11 18.45 -6.61
CA ALA A 271 -2.52 17.22 -5.93
C ALA A 271 -1.34 16.53 -5.21
N PHE A 272 -0.16 16.54 -5.79
CA PHE A 272 1.03 15.89 -5.22
C PHE A 272 1.39 16.38 -3.83
N ALA A 273 1.16 17.67 -3.54
CA ALA A 273 1.42 18.23 -2.23
C ALA A 273 0.60 17.55 -1.12
N ALA A 274 -0.59 17.02 -1.45
CA ALA A 274 -1.46 16.29 -0.53
C ALA A 274 -1.18 14.78 -0.53
N ILE A 275 -0.88 14.18 -1.69
CA ILE A 275 -0.65 12.74 -1.84
C ILE A 275 0.57 12.29 -1.04
N VAL A 276 1.68 13.02 -1.13
CA VAL A 276 2.95 12.66 -0.47
C VAL A 276 2.78 12.44 1.05
N PRO A 277 2.20 13.37 1.83
CA PRO A 277 2.00 13.13 3.27
C PRO A 277 1.06 11.96 3.57
N VAL A 278 0.07 11.66 2.72
CA VAL A 278 -0.83 10.51 2.90
C VAL A 278 -0.06 9.19 2.79
N VAL A 279 0.88 9.08 1.83
CA VAL A 279 1.74 7.89 1.73
C VAL A 279 2.67 7.78 2.92
N HIS A 280 3.28 8.89 3.37
CA HIS A 280 4.10 8.90 4.59
C HIS A 280 3.30 8.44 5.81
N ALA A 281 2.07 8.93 5.98
CA ALA A 281 1.19 8.54 7.07
C ALA A 281 0.95 7.03 7.07
N TYR A 282 0.61 6.46 5.92
CA TYR A 282 0.32 5.05 5.79
C TYR A 282 1.51 4.17 6.20
N VAL A 283 2.70 4.44 5.66
CA VAL A 283 3.91 3.66 5.97
C VAL A 283 4.31 3.82 7.45
N LEU A 284 4.26 5.05 7.99
CA LEU A 284 4.60 5.33 9.39
C LEU A 284 3.66 4.64 10.38
N LEU A 285 2.35 4.74 10.14
CA LEU A 285 1.35 4.17 11.05
C LEU A 285 1.43 2.66 11.09
N LEU A 286 1.58 1.99 9.95
CA LEU A 286 1.71 0.53 9.91
C LEU A 286 3.04 0.06 10.47
N SER A 287 4.14 0.77 10.19
CA SER A 287 5.45 0.47 10.81
C SER A 287 5.42 0.68 12.33
N GLY A 288 4.71 1.72 12.79
CA GLY A 288 4.52 1.98 14.22
C GLY A 288 3.72 0.88 14.92
N LEU A 289 2.60 0.42 14.35
CA LEU A 289 1.83 -0.71 14.89
C LEU A 289 2.67 -1.99 14.93
N ALA A 290 3.39 -2.29 13.84
CA ALA A 290 4.27 -3.45 13.79
C ALA A 290 5.40 -3.38 14.83
N ALA A 291 5.98 -2.19 15.07
CA ALA A 291 7.01 -1.97 16.08
C ALA A 291 6.48 -2.07 17.53
N LEU A 292 5.22 -1.71 17.76
CA LEU A 292 4.58 -1.92 19.06
C LEU A 292 4.32 -3.42 19.31
N ALA A 293 3.82 -4.13 18.29
CA ALA A 293 3.52 -5.55 18.38
C ALA A 293 4.79 -6.42 18.49
N GLN A 294 5.86 -6.02 17.79
CA GLN A 294 7.17 -6.70 17.77
C GLN A 294 8.28 -5.67 18.08
N PRO A 295 8.56 -5.39 19.36
CA PRO A 295 9.56 -4.37 19.74
C PRO A 295 10.95 -4.59 19.13
N ALA A 296 11.36 -5.84 18.91
CA ALA A 296 12.61 -6.16 18.24
C ALA A 296 12.69 -5.65 16.78
N TRP A 297 11.56 -5.38 16.15
CA TRP A 297 11.49 -4.87 14.77
C TRP A 297 11.54 -3.35 14.69
N ALA A 298 11.52 -2.62 15.80
CA ALA A 298 11.42 -1.16 15.82
C ALA A 298 12.54 -0.48 15.02
N ILE A 299 13.79 -0.90 15.23
CA ILE A 299 14.95 -0.35 14.49
C ILE A 299 14.90 -0.74 12.99
N PRO A 300 14.71 -2.01 12.60
CA PRO A 300 14.50 -2.38 11.19
C PRO A 300 13.36 -1.60 10.52
N LEU A 301 12.23 -1.39 11.18
CA LEU A 301 11.10 -0.66 10.63
C LEU A 301 11.36 0.84 10.51
N ALA A 302 12.08 1.45 11.45
CA ALA A 302 12.58 2.81 11.31
C ALA A 302 13.55 2.94 10.13
N GLY A 303 14.44 1.96 9.93
CA GLY A 303 15.32 1.84 8.77
C GLY A 303 14.55 1.69 7.46
N LEU A 304 13.50 0.87 7.44
CA LEU A 304 12.59 0.71 6.30
C LEU A 304 11.94 2.05 5.94
N TYR A 305 11.46 2.80 6.93
CA TYR A 305 10.90 4.13 6.67
C TYR A 305 11.96 5.13 6.16
N ALA A 306 13.17 5.12 6.71
CA ALA A 306 14.26 5.96 6.22
C ALA A 306 14.61 5.63 4.76
N ALA A 307 14.69 4.34 4.40
CA ALA A 307 14.89 3.88 3.04
C ALA A 307 13.75 4.33 2.11
N PHE A 308 12.48 4.24 2.57
CA PHE A 308 11.32 4.78 1.86
C PHE A 308 11.50 6.27 1.53
N VAL A 309 11.89 7.08 2.51
CA VAL A 309 12.11 8.53 2.30
C VAL A 309 13.20 8.79 1.26
N VAL A 310 14.31 8.04 1.31
CA VAL A 310 15.41 8.17 0.34
C VAL A 310 14.94 7.81 -1.07
N VAL A 311 14.25 6.67 -1.23
CA VAL A 311 13.78 6.20 -2.53
C VAL A 311 12.70 7.14 -3.08
N LEU A 312 11.78 7.62 -2.24
CA LEU A 312 10.76 8.58 -2.64
C LEU A 312 11.36 9.91 -3.13
N ARG A 313 12.45 10.39 -2.48
CA ARG A 313 13.15 11.61 -2.91
C ARG A 313 13.88 11.44 -4.25
N ARG A 314 14.32 10.22 -4.57
CA ARG A 314 15.05 9.87 -5.81
C ARG A 314 14.14 9.46 -6.97
N ARG A 315 12.80 9.54 -6.81
CA ARG A 315 11.88 9.18 -7.90
C ARG A 315 12.15 10.03 -9.15
N PRO A 316 12.05 9.44 -10.36
CA PRO A 316 12.44 10.10 -11.62
C PRO A 316 11.62 11.36 -11.91
N MET A 317 10.32 11.32 -11.58
CA MET A 317 9.38 12.43 -11.80
C MET A 317 8.63 12.73 -10.51
N ARG A 318 8.48 14.00 -10.16
CA ARG A 318 7.73 14.42 -8.97
C ARG A 318 6.27 13.96 -9.01
N GLU A 319 5.71 13.85 -10.20
CA GLU A 319 4.34 13.47 -10.50
C GLU A 319 4.08 11.95 -10.39
N GLN A 320 5.08 11.15 -10.13
CA GLN A 320 4.97 9.69 -10.12
C GLN A 320 4.39 9.11 -8.81
N VAL A 321 3.94 9.93 -7.86
CA VAL A 321 3.33 9.45 -6.60
C VAL A 321 1.90 9.05 -6.80
#